data_2048bb25cc0d7da456b7147853689e74
#
_entry.id   2048bb25cc0d7da456b7147853689e74
#
_cell.length_a   1.000
_cell.length_b   1.000
_cell.length_c   1.000
_cell.angle_alpha   90.00
_cell.angle_beta   90.00
_cell.angle_gamma   90.00
#
_symmetry.space_group_name_H-M   'P 1'
#
loop_
_entity.id
_entity.type
_entity.pdbx_description
1 polymer ?
#
loop_
_entity_poly.entity_id
_entity_poly.type
_entity_poly.pdbx_seq_one_letter_code
_entity_poly.pdbx_strand_id
1 'polypeptide(L)'
;MTVKLIAHTLIEKDGKYLLIKRSKIKRGLPNVYPSYWDIPGGSVEENELPRDAALREAMEEVNQKLRINKIIHEDSQFDASKDTVFTRLVYAGEILEERDFILDPEEHTDFIWISSLKDIESNLVVPYLLEILADKSK
;
A
#
# COMPACT_ATOMS: atom_id res chain seq x y z
N MET A 1 8.76 23.89 -6.72
CA MET A 1 8.01 22.84 -6.03
C MET A 1 8.04 21.56 -6.87
N THR A 2 8.30 20.47 -6.22
CA THR A 2 8.32 19.14 -6.86
C THR A 2 7.00 18.42 -6.57
N VAL A 3 6.53 17.64 -7.52
CA VAL A 3 5.39 16.73 -7.31
C VAL A 3 5.91 15.30 -7.44
N LYS A 4 5.63 14.46 -6.44
CA LYS A 4 5.99 13.05 -6.46
C LYS A 4 4.74 12.20 -6.30
N LEU A 5 4.67 11.15 -7.10
CA LEU A 5 3.55 10.20 -7.06
C LEU A 5 3.92 8.97 -6.25
N ILE A 6 2.94 8.48 -5.50
CA ILE A 6 3.02 7.23 -4.76
C ILE A 6 1.85 6.38 -5.26
N ALA A 7 2.09 5.11 -5.59
CA ALA A 7 1.07 4.23 -6.14
C ALA A 7 0.92 2.98 -5.26
N HIS A 8 -0.29 2.73 -4.81
CA HIS A 8 -0.65 1.56 -4.00
C HIS A 8 -1.75 0.76 -4.67
N THR A 9 -1.88 -0.50 -4.27
CA THR A 9 -2.99 -1.35 -4.69
C THR A 9 -3.67 -1.98 -3.48
N LEU A 10 -4.99 -1.82 -3.39
CA LEU A 10 -5.82 -2.59 -2.48
C LEU A 10 -6.20 -3.88 -3.21
N ILE A 11 -5.58 -4.99 -2.79
CA ILE A 11 -5.75 -6.29 -3.43
C ILE A 11 -6.93 -7.01 -2.80
N GLU A 12 -7.91 -7.40 -3.64
CA GLU A 12 -9.09 -8.12 -3.20
C GLU A 12 -9.08 -9.54 -3.75
N LYS A 13 -9.46 -10.50 -2.90
CA LYS A 13 -9.62 -11.90 -3.26
C LYS A 13 -10.70 -12.52 -2.37
N ASP A 14 -11.71 -13.12 -2.99
CA ASP A 14 -12.80 -13.79 -2.28
C ASP A 14 -13.47 -12.92 -1.20
N GLY A 15 -13.65 -11.63 -1.51
CA GLY A 15 -14.27 -10.67 -0.61
C GLY A 15 -13.38 -10.18 0.53
N LYS A 16 -12.10 -10.51 0.47
CA LYS A 16 -11.13 -10.09 1.49
C LYS A 16 -10.06 -9.20 0.89
N TYR A 17 -9.47 -8.36 1.73
CA TYR A 17 -8.41 -7.43 1.35
C TYR A 17 -7.08 -7.84 1.99
N LEU A 18 -6.01 -7.76 1.21
CA LEU A 18 -4.66 -8.03 1.68
C LEU A 18 -4.07 -6.81 2.38
N LEU A 19 -3.66 -6.99 3.63
CA LEU A 19 -2.88 -5.99 4.36
C LEU A 19 -1.50 -6.55 4.69
N ILE A 20 -0.52 -5.67 4.75
CA ILE A 20 0.87 -6.01 5.10
C ILE A 20 1.31 -5.15 6.27
N LYS A 21 2.06 -5.73 7.20
CA LYS A 21 2.49 -5.04 8.41
C LYS A 21 3.85 -4.38 8.18
N ARG A 22 3.92 -3.08 8.43
CA ARG A 22 5.17 -2.31 8.30
C ARG A 22 6.19 -2.76 9.33
N SER A 23 7.46 -2.85 8.92
CA SER A 23 8.55 -3.18 9.82
C SER A 23 8.75 -2.08 10.85
N LYS A 24 9.37 -2.43 11.99
CA LYS A 24 9.71 -1.45 13.05
C LYS A 24 10.92 -0.61 12.67
N ILE A 25 11.89 -1.23 12.00
CA ILE A 25 13.14 -0.60 11.60
C ILE A 25 13.35 -0.84 10.11
N LYS A 26 13.63 0.23 9.40
CA LYS A 26 13.90 0.20 7.97
C LYS A 26 15.26 0.84 7.72
N ARG A 27 16.19 0.09 7.10
CA ARG A 27 17.57 0.54 6.80
C ARG A 27 18.27 1.10 8.05
N GLY A 28 18.12 0.41 9.18
CA GLY A 28 18.77 0.79 10.44
C GLY A 28 18.14 1.96 11.19
N LEU A 29 17.05 2.54 10.67
CA LEU A 29 16.36 3.66 11.29
C LEU A 29 14.91 3.28 11.63
N PRO A 30 14.31 3.92 12.67
CA PRO A 30 12.89 3.69 12.96
C PRO A 30 12.04 3.97 11.73
N ASN A 31 11.13 3.05 11.40
CA ASN A 31 10.23 3.21 10.28
C ASN A 31 9.11 4.21 10.61
N VAL A 32 8.52 4.81 9.58
CA VAL A 32 7.30 5.60 9.72
C VAL A 32 6.14 4.64 9.95
N TYR A 33 5.27 4.93 10.91
CA TYR A 33 4.17 4.04 11.31
C TYR A 33 4.64 2.60 11.57
N PRO A 34 5.60 2.39 12.50
CA PRO A 34 6.14 1.05 12.76
C PRO A 34 5.05 0.10 13.24
N SER A 35 5.03 -1.10 12.66
CA SER A 35 4.06 -2.17 12.99
C SER A 35 2.62 -1.85 12.62
N TYR A 36 2.36 -0.79 11.86
CA TYR A 36 1.03 -0.49 11.34
C TYR A 36 0.73 -1.34 10.11
N TRP A 37 -0.54 -1.61 9.88
CA TRP A 37 -1.00 -2.26 8.66
C TRP A 37 -1.11 -1.26 7.52
N ASP A 38 -0.68 -1.69 6.35
CA ASP A 38 -0.65 -0.91 5.12
C ASP A 38 -0.99 -1.83 3.94
N ILE A 39 -0.91 -1.32 2.73
CA ILE A 39 -1.08 -2.11 1.50
C ILE A 39 0.13 -1.93 0.60
N PRO A 40 0.38 -2.89 -0.33
CA PRO A 40 1.53 -2.77 -1.22
C PRO A 40 1.53 -1.49 -2.01
N GLY A 41 2.70 -0.89 -2.17
CA GLY A 41 2.88 0.34 -2.93
C GLY A 41 4.14 1.07 -2.55
N GLY A 42 4.42 2.13 -3.27
CA GLY A 42 5.58 2.97 -3.04
C GLY A 42 5.72 4.04 -4.12
N SER A 43 6.89 4.69 -4.13
CA SER A 43 7.16 5.80 -5.03
C SER A 43 7.17 5.37 -6.49
N VAL A 44 6.54 6.19 -7.33
CA VAL A 44 6.64 6.06 -8.78
C VAL A 44 8.02 6.56 -9.19
N GLU A 45 8.76 5.77 -9.93
CA GLU A 45 10.10 6.11 -10.39
C GLU A 45 10.08 7.02 -11.61
N GLU A 46 11.22 7.64 -11.93
CA GLU A 46 11.35 8.43 -13.15
C GLU A 46 11.03 7.56 -14.38
N ASN A 47 10.29 8.13 -15.32
CA ASN A 47 9.88 7.45 -16.55
C ASN A 47 8.99 6.24 -16.35
N GLU A 48 8.38 6.10 -15.18
CA GLU A 48 7.46 5.02 -14.85
C GLU A 48 6.04 5.55 -14.74
N LEU A 49 5.07 4.81 -15.29
CA LEU A 49 3.67 5.15 -15.11
C LEU A 49 3.18 4.67 -13.75
N PRO A 50 2.24 5.39 -13.11
CA PRO A 50 1.74 4.98 -11.79
C PRO A 50 1.21 3.55 -11.73
N ARG A 51 0.50 3.08 -12.77
CA ARG A 51 0.01 1.69 -12.81
C ARG A 51 1.15 0.68 -12.82
N ASP A 52 2.21 0.99 -13.55
CA ASP A 52 3.38 0.11 -13.64
C ASP A 52 4.14 0.09 -12.30
N ALA A 53 4.20 1.23 -11.61
CA ALA A 53 4.78 1.31 -10.26
C ALA A 53 3.99 0.42 -9.29
N ALA A 54 2.67 0.48 -9.35
CA ALA A 54 1.81 -0.36 -8.50
C ALA A 54 2.06 -1.84 -8.74
N LEU A 55 2.19 -2.25 -10.01
CA LEU A 55 2.49 -3.64 -10.37
C LEU A 55 3.88 -4.08 -9.88
N ARG A 56 4.88 -3.23 -10.08
CA ARG A 56 6.26 -3.49 -9.63
C ARG A 56 6.33 -3.62 -8.13
N GLU A 57 5.72 -2.69 -7.39
CA GLU A 57 5.73 -2.70 -5.92
C GLU A 57 5.06 -3.96 -5.36
N ALA A 58 3.95 -4.40 -5.95
CA ALA A 58 3.31 -5.64 -5.51
C ALA A 58 4.21 -6.85 -5.74
N MET A 59 4.95 -6.89 -6.83
CA MET A 59 5.90 -7.97 -7.08
C MET A 59 7.05 -7.93 -6.07
N GLU A 60 7.59 -6.75 -5.79
CA GLU A 60 8.69 -6.59 -4.84
C GLU A 60 8.26 -6.90 -3.40
N GLU A 61 7.09 -6.44 -2.98
CA GLU A 61 6.67 -6.49 -1.58
C GLU A 61 5.96 -7.79 -1.19
N VAL A 62 5.21 -8.41 -2.10
CA VAL A 62 4.43 -9.62 -1.79
C VAL A 62 4.58 -10.74 -2.82
N ASN A 63 5.39 -10.55 -3.85
CA ASN A 63 5.64 -11.55 -4.91
C ASN A 63 4.38 -11.96 -5.67
N GLN A 64 3.49 -11.00 -5.94
CA GLN A 64 2.24 -11.28 -6.65
C GLN A 64 2.13 -10.50 -7.95
N LYS A 65 1.61 -11.17 -8.98
CA LYS A 65 1.32 -10.55 -10.26
C LYS A 65 -0.15 -10.12 -10.27
N LEU A 66 -0.38 -8.82 -10.46
CA LEU A 66 -1.71 -8.21 -10.32
C LEU A 66 -2.31 -7.78 -11.64
N ARG A 67 -3.64 -7.70 -11.64
CA ARG A 67 -4.40 -6.89 -12.58
C ARG A 67 -4.85 -5.64 -11.82
N ILE A 68 -4.52 -4.47 -12.38
CA ILE A 68 -4.96 -3.19 -11.83
C ILE A 68 -6.27 -2.79 -12.51
N ASN A 69 -7.28 -2.48 -11.73
CA ASN A 69 -8.59 -2.10 -12.24
C ASN A 69 -8.72 -0.58 -12.33
N LYS A 70 -9.25 0.05 -11.30
CA LYS A 70 -9.54 1.49 -11.30
C LYS A 70 -8.92 2.17 -10.09
N ILE A 71 -8.80 3.49 -10.15
CA ILE A 71 -8.43 4.29 -8.98
C ILE A 71 -9.62 4.35 -8.05
N ILE A 72 -9.39 4.06 -6.77
CA ILE A 72 -10.42 4.10 -5.73
C ILE A 72 -10.17 5.18 -4.70
N HIS A 73 -8.98 5.79 -4.69
CA HIS A 73 -8.64 6.83 -3.73
C HIS A 73 -7.47 7.66 -4.25
N GLU A 74 -7.51 8.95 -3.94
CA GLU A 74 -6.42 9.88 -4.20
C GLU A 74 -6.34 10.84 -3.01
N ASP A 75 -5.14 11.14 -2.56
CA ASP A 75 -4.88 12.19 -1.58
C ASP A 75 -3.51 12.83 -1.84
N SER A 76 -3.36 14.06 -1.36
CA SER A 76 -2.11 14.78 -1.51
C SER A 76 -1.74 15.47 -0.20
N GLN A 77 -0.44 15.56 0.04
CA GLN A 77 0.12 16.30 1.18
C GLN A 77 1.33 17.11 0.72
N PHE A 78 1.42 18.33 1.24
CA PHE A 78 2.60 19.17 1.00
C PHE A 78 3.58 19.00 2.16
N ASP A 79 4.82 18.61 1.83
CA ASP A 79 5.90 18.55 2.79
C ASP A 79 6.78 19.79 2.60
N ALA A 80 6.64 20.76 3.52
CA ALA A 80 7.35 22.03 3.43
C ALA A 80 8.88 21.85 3.54
N SER A 81 9.34 20.86 4.30
CA SER A 81 10.77 20.61 4.47
C SER A 81 11.45 20.16 3.18
N LYS A 82 10.71 19.53 2.29
CA LYS A 82 11.19 19.03 0.99
C LYS A 82 10.70 19.87 -0.18
N ASP A 83 9.87 20.87 0.05
CA ASP A 83 9.19 21.65 -0.98
C ASP A 83 8.55 20.74 -2.03
N THR A 84 7.84 19.71 -1.56
CA THR A 84 7.31 18.66 -2.40
C THR A 84 5.85 18.36 -2.06
N VAL A 85 5.01 18.24 -3.08
CA VAL A 85 3.67 17.68 -2.95
C VAL A 85 3.77 16.18 -3.23
N PHE A 86 3.35 15.38 -2.27
CA PHE A 86 3.21 13.93 -2.45
C PHE A 86 1.77 13.61 -2.77
N THR A 87 1.52 12.99 -3.90
CA THR A 87 0.18 12.56 -4.31
C THR A 87 0.13 11.04 -4.35
N ARG A 88 -0.77 10.48 -3.55
CA ARG A 88 -0.98 9.04 -3.48
C ARG A 88 -2.17 8.66 -4.36
N LEU A 89 -1.96 7.65 -5.19
CA LEU A 89 -3.02 7.02 -5.97
C LEU A 89 -3.18 5.59 -5.45
N VAL A 90 -4.42 5.19 -5.16
CA VAL A 90 -4.72 3.83 -4.73
C VAL A 90 -5.62 3.18 -5.75
N TYR A 91 -5.19 2.05 -6.27
CA TYR A 91 -5.93 1.26 -7.25
C TYR A 91 -6.61 0.07 -6.57
N ALA A 92 -7.75 -0.32 -7.09
CA ALA A 92 -8.31 -1.64 -6.80
C ALA A 92 -7.61 -2.64 -7.72
N GLY A 93 -7.25 -3.78 -7.20
CA GLY A 93 -6.57 -4.81 -7.98
C GLY A 93 -6.87 -6.22 -7.51
N GLU A 94 -6.51 -7.18 -8.34
CA GLU A 94 -6.68 -8.60 -8.05
C GLU A 94 -5.46 -9.39 -8.49
N ILE A 95 -5.27 -10.57 -7.92
CA ILE A 95 -4.15 -11.45 -8.27
C ILE A 95 -4.50 -12.16 -9.57
N LEU A 96 -3.63 -12.01 -10.59
CA LEU A 96 -3.76 -12.71 -11.87
C LEU A 96 -3.31 -14.15 -11.79
N GLU A 97 -2.19 -14.36 -11.11
CA GLU A 97 -1.56 -15.66 -11.00
C GLU A 97 -0.96 -15.72 -9.62
N GLU A 98 -1.54 -16.58 -8.77
CA GLU A 98 -1.11 -16.66 -7.39
C GLU A 98 0.23 -17.37 -7.28
N ARG A 99 1.14 -16.74 -6.57
CA ARG A 99 2.47 -17.26 -6.23
C ARG A 99 2.59 -17.27 -4.72
N ASP A 100 3.65 -17.90 -4.23
CA ASP A 100 3.94 -17.85 -2.79
C ASP A 100 4.15 -16.41 -2.35
N PHE A 101 3.54 -16.04 -1.21
CA PHE A 101 3.75 -14.72 -0.63
C PHE A 101 5.14 -14.67 -0.03
N ILE A 102 5.96 -13.75 -0.56
CA ILE A 102 7.32 -13.54 -0.09
C ILE A 102 7.42 -12.06 0.28
N LEU A 103 7.68 -11.80 1.55
CA LEU A 103 7.84 -10.46 2.08
C LEU A 103 9.32 -10.12 2.20
N ASP A 104 9.66 -8.84 1.99
CA ASP A 104 10.97 -8.31 2.35
C ASP A 104 10.89 -7.90 3.83
N PRO A 105 11.58 -8.60 4.76
CA PRO A 105 11.46 -8.30 6.19
C PRO A 105 11.99 -6.93 6.58
N GLU A 106 12.80 -6.28 5.73
CA GLU A 106 13.22 -4.89 5.94
C GLU A 106 12.06 -3.92 5.78
N GLU A 107 11.07 -4.28 4.98
CA GLU A 107 9.91 -3.43 4.65
C GLU A 107 8.66 -3.86 5.42
N HIS A 108 8.37 -5.16 5.42
CA HIS A 108 7.14 -5.72 5.98
C HIS A 108 7.43 -7.04 6.66
N THR A 109 6.77 -7.28 7.80
CA THR A 109 7.04 -8.45 8.66
C THR A 109 5.92 -9.48 8.62
N ASP A 110 4.73 -9.13 8.14
CA ASP A 110 3.58 -10.05 8.15
C ASP A 110 2.55 -9.61 7.13
N PHE A 111 1.61 -10.49 6.82
CA PHE A 111 0.46 -10.16 5.99
C PHE A 111 -0.80 -10.83 6.54
N ILE A 112 -1.95 -10.27 6.22
CA ILE A 112 -3.24 -10.77 6.66
C ILE A 112 -4.30 -10.46 5.60
N TRP A 113 -5.30 -11.33 5.49
CA TRP A 113 -6.50 -11.08 4.71
C TRP A 113 -7.62 -10.71 5.65
N ILE A 114 -8.29 -9.58 5.40
CA ILE A 114 -9.40 -9.12 6.23
C ILE A 114 -10.66 -8.92 5.40
N SER A 115 -11.83 -9.18 6.01
CA SER A 115 -13.14 -8.90 5.40
C SER A 115 -13.59 -7.47 5.72
N SER A 116 -13.23 -6.97 6.90
CA SER A 116 -13.60 -5.63 7.35
C SER A 116 -12.64 -5.16 8.43
N LEU A 117 -12.76 -3.87 8.82
CA LEU A 117 -11.97 -3.30 9.92
C LEU A 117 -12.17 -4.01 11.25
N LYS A 118 -13.24 -4.79 11.40
CA LYS A 118 -13.48 -5.56 12.63
C LYS A 118 -12.48 -6.69 12.84
N ASP A 119 -11.79 -7.10 11.79
CA ASP A 119 -10.84 -8.21 11.84
C ASP A 119 -9.47 -7.80 12.40
N ILE A 120 -9.21 -6.51 12.54
CA ILE A 120 -7.96 -5.97 13.06
C ILE A 120 -8.20 -4.80 14.00
N GLU A 121 -7.15 -4.40 14.74
CA GLU A 121 -7.19 -3.18 15.54
C GLU A 121 -7.04 -1.97 14.63
N SER A 122 -8.13 -1.19 14.46
CA SER A 122 -8.16 -0.07 13.51
C SER A 122 -7.17 1.05 13.83
N ASN A 123 -6.76 1.19 15.11
CA ASN A 123 -5.74 2.16 15.51
C ASN A 123 -4.33 1.79 15.04
N LEU A 124 -4.16 0.59 14.48
CA LEU A 124 -2.88 0.13 13.90
C LEU A 124 -2.95 0.07 12.37
N VAL A 125 -3.83 0.84 11.75
CA VAL A 125 -3.94 0.97 10.30
C VAL A 125 -3.49 2.38 9.91
N VAL A 126 -2.66 2.49 8.87
CA VAL A 126 -2.21 3.81 8.41
C VAL A 126 -3.41 4.68 7.99
N PRO A 127 -3.37 6.00 8.25
CA PRO A 127 -4.57 6.86 8.14
C PRO A 127 -5.31 6.81 6.82
N TYR A 128 -4.62 6.89 5.67
CA TYR A 128 -5.30 6.89 4.39
C TYR A 128 -6.03 5.55 4.12
N LEU A 129 -5.43 4.45 4.56
CA LEU A 129 -6.02 3.12 4.38
C LEU A 129 -7.24 2.95 5.29
N LEU A 130 -7.17 3.48 6.50
CA LEU A 130 -8.30 3.48 7.43
C LEU A 130 -9.52 4.17 6.79
N GLU A 131 -9.30 5.30 6.13
CA GLU A 131 -10.37 6.02 5.40
C GLU A 131 -10.97 5.17 4.27
N ILE A 132 -10.13 4.52 3.47
CA ILE A 132 -10.58 3.65 2.37
C ILE A 132 -11.40 2.48 2.90
N LEU A 133 -10.90 1.79 3.94
CA LEU A 133 -11.58 0.62 4.51
C LEU A 133 -12.88 1.00 5.21
N ALA A 134 -12.95 2.17 5.83
CA ALA A 134 -14.17 2.68 6.44
C ALA A 134 -15.27 2.90 5.38
N ASP A 135 -14.90 3.44 4.20
CA ASP A 135 -15.83 3.62 3.10
C ASP A 135 -16.33 2.28 2.55
N LYS A 136 -15.47 1.26 2.50
CA LYS A 136 -15.83 -0.08 2.03
C LYS A 136 -16.81 -0.79 2.96
N SER A 137 -16.86 -0.37 4.23
CA SER A 137 -17.74 -0.97 5.24
C SER A 137 -19.16 -0.41 5.24
N LYS A 138 -19.43 0.59 4.38
CA LYS A 138 -20.77 1.21 4.27
C LYS A 138 -21.69 0.44 3.33
#